data_c71e357016519cdbd7f05796ece2583c
#
_entry.id   c71e357016519cdbd7f05796ece2583c
#
_cell.length_a   1.000
_cell.length_b   1.000
_cell.length_c   1.000
_cell.angle_alpha   90.00
_cell.angle_beta   90.00
_cell.angle_gamma   90.00
#
_symmetry.space_group_name_H-M   'P 1'
#
loop_
_entity.id
_entity.type
_entity.pdbx_description
1 polymer ?
#
loop_
_entity_poly.entity_id
_entity_poly.type
_entity_poly.pdbx_seq_one_letter_code
_entity_poly.pdbx_strand_id
1 'polypeptide(L)'
;MRTSKVIVMPYDKEWQTDFEKIKFELENAIGDLVIAIEHVGSTSVQGMSAKPCIDIDVVIKDYSVFDILVSRLADIGYIHEGDLGIKDREAFKYTNKPHLQTHHLYVCPQYSTELHR
;
A
#
# COMPACT_ATOMS: atom_id res chain seq x y z
N MET A 1 -0.88 -2.60 -29.38
CA MET A 1 -0.78 -2.30 -28.52
C MET A 1 -1.71 -2.06 -27.64
N ARG A 2 -1.80 -2.36 -27.12
CA ARG A 2 -2.67 -2.08 -26.45
C ARG A 2 -2.53 -1.15 -25.61
N THR A 3 -3.03 -0.51 -25.68
CA THR A 3 -2.84 0.50 -24.82
C THR A 3 -3.47 0.24 -23.57
N SER A 4 -2.72 0.30 -22.58
CA SER A 4 -3.27 0.27 -21.28
C SER A 4 -3.99 1.55 -21.04
N LYS A 5 -5.26 1.49 -20.83
CA LYS A 5 -6.01 2.67 -20.53
C LYS A 5 -6.06 2.90 -19.07
N VAL A 6 -5.80 4.12 -18.66
CA VAL A 6 -6.08 4.55 -17.31
C VAL A 6 -7.55 4.95 -17.29
N ILE A 7 -8.36 4.18 -16.58
CA ILE A 7 -9.77 4.47 -16.45
C ILE A 7 -9.99 5.19 -15.14
N VAL A 8 -10.39 6.46 -15.24
CA VAL A 8 -10.72 7.26 -14.08
C VAL A 8 -12.21 7.10 -13.82
N MET A 9 -12.56 6.75 -12.60
CA MET A 9 -13.94 6.52 -12.20
C MET A 9 -14.36 7.58 -11.19
N PRO A 10 -15.68 7.90 -11.13
CA PRO A 10 -16.18 8.73 -10.04
C PRO A 10 -15.83 8.08 -8.69
N TYR A 11 -15.78 8.90 -7.65
CA TYR A 11 -15.50 8.40 -6.32
C TYR A 11 -16.43 7.26 -5.95
N ASP A 12 -15.87 6.20 -5.39
CA ASP A 12 -16.61 5.04 -4.95
C ASP A 12 -16.34 4.84 -3.46
N LYS A 13 -17.40 4.92 -2.66
CA LYS A 13 -17.26 4.74 -1.21
C LYS A 13 -16.76 3.35 -0.83
N GLU A 14 -16.88 2.38 -1.74
CA GLU A 14 -16.33 1.03 -1.51
C GLU A 14 -14.81 1.03 -1.44
N TRP A 15 -14.16 2.05 -1.96
CA TRP A 15 -12.69 2.14 -1.85
C TRP A 15 -12.24 2.17 -0.40
N GLN A 16 -13.00 2.82 0.48
CA GLN A 16 -12.67 2.82 1.89
C GLN A 16 -12.83 1.42 2.49
N THR A 17 -13.91 0.73 2.13
CA THR A 17 -14.13 -0.66 2.55
C THR A 17 -13.04 -1.57 2.01
N ASP A 18 -12.65 -1.39 0.75
CA ASP A 18 -11.58 -2.16 0.13
C ASP A 18 -10.27 -1.95 0.88
N PHE A 19 -9.97 -0.70 1.23
CA PHE A 19 -8.79 -0.41 2.03
C PHE A 19 -8.83 -1.13 3.38
N GLU A 20 -9.97 -1.12 4.05
CA GLU A 20 -10.08 -1.76 5.36
C GLU A 20 -9.83 -3.27 5.29
N LYS A 21 -10.25 -3.91 4.22
CA LYS A 21 -9.98 -5.34 4.02
C LYS A 21 -8.50 -5.62 3.88
N ILE A 22 -7.80 -4.79 3.09
CA ILE A 22 -6.37 -4.93 2.89
C ILE A 22 -5.64 -4.66 4.21
N LYS A 23 -6.04 -3.60 4.91
CA LYS A 23 -5.45 -3.22 6.19
C LYS A 23 -5.57 -4.35 7.20
N PHE A 24 -6.70 -5.02 7.23
CA PHE A 24 -6.92 -6.12 8.17
C PHE A 24 -5.89 -7.25 7.95
N GLU A 25 -5.65 -7.62 6.70
CA GLU A 25 -4.64 -8.63 6.40
C GLU A 25 -3.24 -8.19 6.77
N LEU A 26 -2.93 -6.92 6.51
CA LEU A 26 -1.62 -6.37 6.87
C LEU A 26 -1.45 -6.32 8.38
N GLU A 27 -2.46 -5.90 9.11
CA GLU A 27 -2.39 -5.85 10.58
C GLU A 27 -2.14 -7.22 11.18
N ASN A 28 -2.75 -8.24 10.63
CA ASN A 28 -2.53 -9.62 11.10
C ASN A 28 -1.09 -10.08 10.88
N ALA A 29 -0.45 -9.59 9.82
CA ALA A 29 0.90 -10.02 9.48
C ALA A 29 1.97 -9.17 10.17
N ILE A 30 1.80 -7.85 10.19
CA ILE A 30 2.85 -6.91 10.60
C ILE A 30 2.39 -5.85 11.60
N GLY A 31 1.19 -5.95 12.15
CA GLY A 31 0.65 -4.90 13.02
C GLY A 31 1.54 -4.57 14.22
N ASP A 32 2.26 -5.56 14.74
CA ASP A 32 3.15 -5.36 15.89
C ASP A 32 4.48 -4.67 15.51
N LEU A 33 4.76 -4.53 14.22
CA LEU A 33 6.01 -3.94 13.72
C LEU A 33 5.85 -2.52 13.22
N VAL A 34 4.62 -2.02 13.09
CA VAL A 34 4.37 -0.77 12.36
C VAL A 34 3.70 0.26 13.25
N ILE A 35 3.86 1.54 12.89
CA ILE A 35 3.22 2.64 13.60
C ILE A 35 1.81 2.86 13.05
N ALA A 36 1.65 2.76 11.73
CA ALA A 36 0.37 3.04 11.09
C ALA A 36 0.29 2.35 9.73
N ILE A 37 -0.93 2.12 9.28
CA ILE A 37 -1.23 1.65 7.93
C ILE A 37 -2.25 2.62 7.40
N GLU A 38 -1.90 3.39 6.36
CA GLU A 38 -2.68 4.54 5.94
C GLU A 38 -3.14 4.43 4.50
N HIS A 39 -4.39 4.82 4.28
CA HIS A 39 -4.97 4.94 2.94
C HIS A 39 -4.55 6.32 2.40
N VAL A 40 -3.79 6.32 1.31
CA VAL A 40 -3.27 7.56 0.72
C VAL A 40 -3.66 7.64 -0.75
N GLY A 41 -3.26 8.72 -1.42
CA GLY A 41 -3.53 8.88 -2.83
C GLY A 41 -4.97 9.26 -3.14
N SER A 42 -5.32 9.24 -4.43
CA SER A 42 -6.59 9.77 -4.91
C SER A 42 -7.81 9.05 -4.36
N THR A 43 -7.73 7.73 -4.20
CA THR A 43 -8.89 6.96 -3.70
C THR A 43 -9.18 7.22 -2.23
N SER A 44 -8.26 7.86 -1.51
CA SER A 44 -8.46 8.20 -0.10
C SER A 44 -9.22 9.52 0.06
N VAL A 45 -9.37 10.30 -1.01
CA VAL A 45 -9.99 11.61 -0.95
C VAL A 45 -11.46 11.47 -1.30
N GLN A 46 -12.32 11.73 -0.32
CA GLN A 46 -13.76 11.61 -0.51
C GLN A 46 -14.23 12.53 -1.63
N GLY A 47 -15.00 11.97 -2.54
CA GLY A 47 -15.54 12.74 -3.66
C GLY A 47 -14.64 12.88 -4.86
N MET A 48 -13.37 12.45 -4.77
CA MET A 48 -12.43 12.58 -5.88
C MET A 48 -12.54 11.40 -6.84
N SER A 49 -12.60 11.70 -8.13
CA SER A 49 -12.51 10.66 -9.17
C SER A 49 -11.09 10.13 -9.21
N ALA A 50 -10.92 8.85 -9.46
CA ALA A 50 -9.60 8.23 -9.45
C ALA A 50 -9.58 6.93 -10.25
N LYS A 51 -8.39 6.48 -10.58
CA LYS A 51 -8.18 5.12 -11.04
C LYS A 51 -8.46 4.20 -9.83
N PRO A 52 -9.21 3.10 -10.03
CA PRO A 52 -9.60 2.23 -8.91
C PRO A 52 -8.44 1.36 -8.42
N CYS A 53 -7.45 1.99 -7.85
CA CYS A 53 -6.28 1.32 -7.27
C CYS A 53 -6.02 1.99 -5.91
N ILE A 54 -6.05 1.20 -4.86
CA ILE A 54 -5.86 1.69 -3.50
C ILE A 54 -4.38 1.90 -3.25
N ASP A 55 -3.98 3.06 -2.75
CA ASP A 55 -2.59 3.31 -2.38
C ASP A 55 -2.46 3.26 -0.87
N ILE A 56 -1.47 2.50 -0.39
CA ILE A 56 -1.30 2.23 1.03
C ILE A 56 0.13 2.55 1.45
N ASP A 57 0.27 3.37 2.49
CA ASP A 57 1.55 3.60 3.14
C ASP A 57 1.55 2.89 4.49
N VAL A 58 2.51 1.99 4.66
CA VAL A 58 2.80 1.37 5.95
C VAL A 58 3.93 2.17 6.58
N VAL A 59 3.68 2.72 7.75
CA VAL A 59 4.63 3.59 8.44
C VAL A 59 5.36 2.81 9.50
N ILE A 60 6.70 2.82 9.44
CA ILE A 60 7.53 2.17 10.46
C ILE A 60 8.36 3.22 11.19
N LYS A 61 8.81 2.91 12.39
CA LYS A 61 9.63 3.84 13.16
C LYS A 61 10.95 4.12 12.44
N ASP A 62 11.63 3.05 12.04
CA ASP A 62 12.88 3.11 11.31
C ASP A 62 13.14 1.74 10.67
N TYR A 63 14.28 1.57 10.03
CA TYR A 63 14.58 0.33 9.32
C TYR A 63 14.96 -0.84 10.23
N SER A 64 15.04 -0.65 11.54
CA SER A 64 15.41 -1.74 12.44
C SER A 64 14.45 -2.93 12.39
N VAL A 65 13.19 -2.70 12.01
CA VAL A 65 12.20 -3.77 11.89
C VAL A 65 12.05 -4.27 10.46
N PHE A 66 12.80 -3.69 9.52
CA PHE A 66 12.50 -3.89 8.09
C PHE A 66 12.72 -5.33 7.64
N ASP A 67 13.81 -5.98 8.08
CA ASP A 67 14.08 -7.35 7.63
C ASP A 67 12.99 -8.31 8.08
N ILE A 68 12.52 -8.16 9.31
CA ILE A 68 11.42 -9.00 9.81
C ILE A 68 10.14 -8.69 9.05
N LEU A 69 9.90 -7.41 8.78
CA LEU A 69 8.71 -6.99 8.04
C LEU A 69 8.69 -7.58 6.64
N VAL A 70 9.82 -7.54 5.94
CA VAL A 70 9.95 -8.13 4.59
C VAL A 70 9.60 -9.61 4.63
N SER A 71 10.13 -10.33 5.62
CA SER A 71 9.89 -11.76 5.77
C SER A 71 8.39 -12.05 6.00
N ARG A 72 7.76 -11.29 6.89
CA ARG A 72 6.34 -11.52 7.18
C ARG A 72 5.45 -11.16 6.00
N LEU A 73 5.77 -10.09 5.28
CA LEU A 73 5.03 -9.73 4.08
C LEU A 73 5.18 -10.78 2.99
N ALA A 74 6.37 -11.38 2.87
CA ALA A 74 6.57 -12.47 1.91
C ALA A 74 5.67 -13.66 2.23
N ASP A 75 5.43 -13.93 3.51
CA ASP A 75 4.56 -15.03 3.92
C ASP A 75 3.12 -14.85 3.45
N ILE A 76 2.69 -13.62 3.22
CA ILE A 76 1.33 -13.35 2.71
C ILE A 76 1.34 -12.86 1.26
N GLY A 77 2.44 -13.06 0.56
CA GLY A 77 2.47 -12.86 -0.89
C GLY A 77 3.01 -11.53 -1.38
N TYR A 78 3.56 -10.68 -0.50
CA TYR A 78 4.16 -9.42 -0.92
C TYR A 78 5.67 -9.55 -0.99
N ILE A 79 6.23 -9.20 -2.13
CA ILE A 79 7.67 -9.32 -2.40
C ILE A 79 8.28 -7.93 -2.49
N HIS A 80 9.36 -7.70 -1.76
CA HIS A 80 10.05 -6.42 -1.74
C HIS A 80 10.69 -6.11 -3.10
N GLU A 81 10.45 -4.92 -3.62
CA GLU A 81 10.97 -4.49 -4.91
C GLU A 81 12.09 -3.45 -4.79
N GLY A 82 12.37 -2.95 -3.60
CA GLY A 82 13.29 -1.85 -3.41
C GLY A 82 12.55 -0.51 -3.47
N ASP A 83 13.31 0.58 -3.52
CA ASP A 83 12.73 1.92 -3.45
C ASP A 83 12.26 2.47 -4.80
N LEU A 84 12.57 1.78 -5.87
CA LEU A 84 12.21 2.18 -7.24
C LEU A 84 12.64 3.61 -7.56
N GLY A 85 13.76 4.03 -6.97
CA GLY A 85 14.32 5.36 -7.19
C GLY A 85 13.80 6.44 -6.27
N ILE A 86 12.91 6.11 -5.33
CA ILE A 86 12.37 7.07 -4.38
C ILE A 86 12.83 6.69 -2.98
N LYS A 87 13.81 7.45 -2.48
CA LYS A 87 14.43 7.17 -1.19
C LYS A 87 13.38 7.08 -0.08
N ASP A 88 13.54 6.10 0.79
CA ASP A 88 12.68 5.88 1.96
C ASP A 88 11.21 5.61 1.61
N ARG A 89 10.97 5.08 0.41
CA ARG A 89 9.66 4.55 0.04
C ARG A 89 9.88 3.18 -0.59
N GLU A 90 9.81 2.13 0.23
CA GLU A 90 10.08 0.76 -0.20
C GLU A 90 8.81 0.14 -0.78
N ALA A 91 8.86 -0.27 -2.03
CA ALA A 91 7.71 -0.82 -2.73
C ALA A 91 7.64 -2.34 -2.58
N PHE A 92 6.43 -2.86 -2.56
CA PHE A 92 6.17 -4.29 -2.51
C PHE A 92 5.19 -4.65 -3.62
N LYS A 93 5.43 -5.78 -4.27
CA LYS A 93 4.54 -6.27 -5.33
C LYS A 93 3.89 -7.59 -4.90
N TYR A 94 2.79 -7.91 -5.57
CA TYR A 94 2.12 -9.20 -5.40
C TYR A 94 1.58 -9.63 -6.76
N THR A 95 1.26 -10.91 -6.91
CA THR A 95 0.78 -11.43 -8.20
C THR A 95 -0.61 -12.00 -8.16
N ASN A 96 -1.08 -12.47 -7.01
CA ASN A 96 -2.35 -13.18 -6.96
C ASN A 96 -3.08 -12.94 -5.64
N LYS A 97 -3.89 -11.89 -5.62
CA LYS A 97 -4.76 -11.59 -4.47
C LYS A 97 -6.15 -11.22 -4.99
N PRO A 98 -6.84 -12.20 -5.63
CA PRO A 98 -8.14 -11.90 -6.27
C PRO A 98 -9.23 -11.50 -5.30
N HIS A 99 -9.05 -11.79 -4.01
CA HIS A 99 -10.01 -11.41 -2.97
C HIS A 99 -9.88 -9.97 -2.53
N LEU A 100 -8.86 -9.25 -3.00
CA LEU A 100 -8.62 -7.87 -2.63
C LEU A 100 -8.67 -6.97 -3.85
N GLN A 101 -9.10 -5.73 -3.66
CA GLN A 101 -9.02 -4.71 -4.69
C GLN A 101 -7.56 -4.45 -5.05
N THR A 102 -7.29 -4.15 -6.32
CA THR A 102 -5.95 -3.79 -6.78
C THR A 102 -5.40 -2.65 -5.92
N HIS A 103 -4.15 -2.78 -5.52
CA HIS A 103 -3.54 -1.79 -4.63
C HIS A 103 -2.04 -1.74 -4.80
N HIS A 104 -1.46 -0.60 -4.38
CA HIS A 104 -0.02 -0.42 -4.28
C HIS A 104 0.35 -0.37 -2.80
N LEU A 105 1.41 -1.08 -2.42
CA LEU A 105 1.87 -1.14 -1.05
C LEU A 105 3.27 -0.57 -0.95
N TYR A 106 3.43 0.42 -0.08
CA TYR A 106 4.72 1.03 0.22
C TYR A 106 4.97 1.00 1.71
N VAL A 107 6.24 0.89 2.08
CA VAL A 107 6.67 0.98 3.48
C VAL A 107 7.62 2.17 3.60
N CYS A 108 7.31 3.08 4.52
CA CYS A 108 8.07 4.31 4.71
C CYS A 108 8.41 4.48 6.17
N PRO A 109 9.66 4.84 6.51
CA PRO A 109 9.95 5.24 7.89
C PRO A 109 9.23 6.55 8.20
N GLN A 110 8.90 6.76 9.49
CA GLN A 110 8.10 7.92 9.88
C GLN A 110 8.77 9.26 9.57
N TYR A 111 10.08 9.27 9.37
CA TYR A 111 10.82 10.49 9.03
C TYR A 111 10.88 10.74 7.53
N SER A 112 10.27 9.90 6.71
CA SER A 112 10.36 10.03 5.25
C SER A 112 9.59 11.25 4.74
N THR A 113 10.20 11.97 3.80
CA THR A 113 9.52 13.08 3.13
C THR A 113 8.46 12.60 2.14
N GLU A 114 8.45 11.30 1.83
CA GLU A 114 7.48 10.73 0.91
C GLU A 114 6.20 10.28 1.59
N LEU A 115 6.16 10.38 2.91
CA LEU A 115 4.99 9.97 3.66
C LEU A 115 3.82 10.91 3.34
N HIS A 116 2.64 10.32 3.13
CA HIS A 116 1.40 11.06 2.84
C HIS A 116 1.40 11.82 1.51
N ARG A 117 2.09 11.31 0.53
CA ARG A 117 2.06 11.88 -0.80
C ARG A 117 0.81 11.52 -1.58
#